data_ce12e780c74000b19f916b4911971e71
#
_entry.id   ce12e780c74000b19f916b4911971e71
#
_cell.length_a   1.000
_cell.length_b   1.000
_cell.length_c   1.000
_cell.angle_alpha   90.00
_cell.angle_beta   90.00
_cell.angle_gamma   90.00
#
_symmetry.space_group_name_H-M   'P 1'
#
loop_
_entity.id
_entity.type
_entity.pdbx_description
1 polymer ?
#
loop_
_entity_poly.entity_id
_entity_poly.type
_entity_poly.pdbx_seq_one_letter_code
_entity_poly.pdbx_strand_id
1 'polypeptide(L)'
;MNPNDLPRDVTLESPDGLLAAVRAVARGPLADVVEAIDRQGYYPRAELQQLGALGAMSAHLDAPAGRSDFGLAIRAMAEVSQVCGATGFMMWCQAVCGLYMQASGNPALNGEALMAHASGATLGGTAMSNPMKSYAQIE
;
A
#
# COMPACT_ATOMS: atom_id res chain seq x y z
N MET A 1 5.99 16.25 10.79
CA MET A 1 7.00 15.58 11.63
C MET A 1 8.16 15.19 10.68
N ASN A 2 9.35 15.66 11.00
CA ASN A 2 10.54 15.38 10.20
C ASN A 2 10.90 13.88 10.36
N PRO A 3 11.29 13.13 9.31
CA PRO A 3 11.75 11.76 9.43
C PRO A 3 12.91 11.56 10.44
N ASN A 4 13.57 12.65 10.87
CA ASN A 4 14.59 12.62 11.90
C ASN A 4 14.08 12.68 13.35
N ASP A 5 12.76 12.79 13.57
CA ASP A 5 12.16 12.88 14.92
C ASP A 5 11.68 11.52 15.47
N LEU A 6 11.98 10.41 14.77
CA LEU A 6 11.72 9.07 15.30
C LEU A 6 12.69 8.76 16.46
N PRO A 7 12.24 8.07 17.53
CA PRO A 7 13.11 7.57 18.58
C PRO A 7 14.26 6.76 17.95
N ARG A 8 15.50 6.96 18.43
CA ARG A 8 16.72 6.39 17.84
C ARG A 8 16.76 4.85 17.75
N ASP A 9 15.82 4.16 18.37
CA ASP A 9 15.72 2.69 18.37
C ASP A 9 14.64 2.13 17.41
N VAL A 10 13.95 3.00 16.65
CA VAL A 10 12.85 2.59 15.75
C VAL A 10 13.32 2.75 14.31
N THR A 11 13.89 1.67 13.76
CA THR A 11 14.25 1.62 12.34
C THR A 11 13.05 1.21 11.48
N LEU A 12 12.95 1.71 10.25
CA LEU A 12 11.94 1.26 9.27
C LEU A 12 12.00 -0.25 8.99
N GLU A 13 13.12 -0.88 9.31
CA GLU A 13 13.32 -2.33 9.16
C GLU A 13 12.50 -3.13 10.17
N SER A 14 12.19 -2.56 11.34
CA SER A 14 11.33 -3.21 12.33
C SER A 14 9.85 -3.07 11.97
N PRO A 15 9.00 -4.07 12.28
CA PRO A 15 7.55 -3.96 12.10
C PRO A 15 6.94 -2.75 12.80
N ASP A 16 7.36 -2.48 14.04
CA ASP A 16 6.85 -1.36 14.82
C ASP A 16 7.31 0.00 14.25
N GLY A 17 8.53 0.06 13.72
CA GLY A 17 9.04 1.24 13.04
C GLY A 17 8.27 1.56 11.77
N LEU A 18 7.98 0.55 10.96
CA LEU A 18 7.14 0.71 9.78
C LEU A 18 5.74 1.22 10.17
N LEU A 19 5.10 0.60 11.17
CA LEU A 19 3.76 1.01 11.59
C LEU A 19 3.74 2.42 12.19
N ALA A 20 4.78 2.83 12.91
CA ALA A 20 4.90 4.20 13.41
C ALA A 20 5.00 5.21 12.26
N ALA A 21 5.80 4.91 11.24
CA ALA A 21 5.93 5.75 10.05
C ALA A 21 4.63 5.82 9.24
N VAL A 22 3.95 4.69 9.04
CA VAL A 22 2.62 4.63 8.39
C VAL A 22 1.61 5.48 9.14
N ARG A 23 1.57 5.38 10.46
CA ARG A 23 0.68 6.18 11.31
C ARG A 23 0.97 7.67 11.18
N ALA A 24 2.23 8.07 11.07
CA ALA A 24 2.61 9.45 10.87
C ALA A 24 2.09 10.00 9.52
N VAL A 25 2.19 9.23 8.44
CA VAL A 25 1.61 9.61 7.14
C VAL A 25 0.08 9.68 7.22
N ALA A 26 -0.55 8.68 7.85
CA ALA A 26 -2.00 8.61 7.95
C ALA A 26 -2.60 9.78 8.75
N ARG A 27 -2.01 10.12 9.91
CA ARG A 27 -2.50 11.17 10.80
C ARG A 27 -1.99 12.58 10.47
N GLY A 28 -1.05 12.67 9.54
CA GLY A 28 -0.54 13.93 8.99
C GLY A 28 -1.07 14.17 7.56
N PRO A 29 -0.24 14.02 6.53
CA PRO A 29 -0.60 14.39 5.16
C PRO A 29 -1.92 13.82 4.67
N LEU A 30 -2.23 12.54 4.99
CA LEU A 30 -3.48 11.93 4.55
C LEU A 30 -4.70 12.55 5.26
N ALA A 31 -4.62 12.79 6.57
CA ALA A 31 -5.71 13.41 7.31
C ALA A 31 -6.10 14.78 6.75
N ASP A 32 -5.12 15.54 6.25
CA ASP A 32 -5.35 16.88 5.68
C ASP A 32 -6.16 16.84 4.37
N VAL A 33 -6.19 15.72 3.67
CA VAL A 33 -6.87 15.57 2.37
C VAL A 33 -8.12 14.69 2.39
N VAL A 34 -8.49 14.11 3.53
CA VAL A 34 -9.64 13.17 3.65
C VAL A 34 -10.94 13.81 3.16
N GLU A 35 -11.22 15.06 3.52
CA GLU A 35 -12.44 15.74 3.07
C GLU A 35 -12.47 15.92 1.54
N ALA A 36 -11.33 16.21 0.94
CA ALA A 36 -11.22 16.33 -0.52
C ALA A 36 -11.39 14.96 -1.20
N ILE A 37 -10.88 13.87 -0.61
CA ILE A 37 -11.10 12.50 -1.09
C ILE A 37 -12.59 12.18 -1.10
N ASP A 38 -13.29 12.42 0.02
CA ASP A 38 -14.68 12.02 0.19
C ASP A 38 -15.65 12.86 -0.62
N ARG A 39 -15.41 14.18 -0.69
CA ARG A 39 -16.38 15.12 -1.30
C ARG A 39 -16.07 15.49 -2.75
N GLN A 40 -14.81 15.44 -3.15
CA GLN A 40 -14.37 15.94 -4.45
C GLN A 40 -13.76 14.84 -5.34
N GLY A 41 -13.61 13.61 -4.82
CA GLY A 41 -12.97 12.52 -5.54
C GLY A 41 -11.46 12.74 -5.72
N TYR A 42 -10.83 13.50 -4.83
CA TYR A 42 -9.38 13.70 -4.87
C TYR A 42 -8.66 12.34 -4.78
N TYR A 43 -7.71 12.11 -5.67
CA TYR A 43 -6.90 10.89 -5.65
C TYR A 43 -5.60 11.15 -4.86
N PRO A 44 -5.40 10.50 -3.68
CA PRO A 44 -4.29 10.76 -2.78
C PRO A 44 -2.98 10.11 -3.27
N ARG A 45 -2.53 10.50 -4.47
CA ARG A 45 -1.34 9.93 -5.12
C ARG A 45 -0.09 10.14 -4.28
N ALA A 46 0.12 11.34 -3.75
CA ALA A 46 1.32 11.67 -3.00
C ALA A 46 1.41 10.85 -1.70
N GLU A 47 0.29 10.70 -1.01
CA GLU A 47 0.16 9.94 0.24
C GLU A 47 0.38 8.44 -0.03
N LEU A 48 -0.21 7.90 -1.09
CA LEU A 48 0.02 6.50 -1.51
C LEU A 48 1.48 6.26 -1.89
N GLN A 49 2.12 7.17 -2.59
CA GLN A 49 3.53 7.05 -2.94
C GLN A 49 4.43 7.12 -1.69
N GLN A 50 4.11 7.95 -0.71
CA GLN A 50 4.81 7.97 0.57
C GLN A 50 4.67 6.64 1.32
N LEU A 51 3.46 6.09 1.39
CA LEU A 51 3.21 4.79 2.01
C LEU A 51 3.95 3.66 1.28
N GLY A 52 4.04 3.72 -0.05
CA GLY A 52 4.81 2.78 -0.85
C GLY A 52 6.31 2.87 -0.58
N ALA A 53 6.85 4.08 -0.53
CA ALA A 53 8.27 4.32 -0.24
C ALA A 53 8.69 3.81 1.15
N LEU A 54 7.75 3.76 2.11
CA LEU A 54 7.96 3.12 3.42
C LEU A 54 7.93 1.58 3.35
N GLY A 55 7.47 0.97 2.26
CA GLY A 55 7.25 -0.47 2.15
C GLY A 55 5.90 -0.94 2.73
N ALA A 56 4.99 -0.03 3.05
CA ALA A 56 3.71 -0.36 3.65
C ALA A 56 2.78 -1.14 2.71
N MET A 57 2.92 -0.94 1.40
CA MET A 57 2.10 -1.58 0.38
C MET A 57 2.72 -2.86 -0.20
N SER A 58 3.92 -3.22 0.24
CA SER A 58 4.67 -4.37 -0.27
C SER A 58 5.14 -5.34 0.82
N ALA A 59 4.83 -5.09 2.09
CA ALA A 59 5.30 -5.93 3.19
C ALA A 59 4.95 -7.42 3.04
N HIS A 60 3.86 -7.75 2.37
CA HIS A 60 3.40 -9.13 2.09
C HIS A 60 4.12 -9.80 0.91
N LEU A 61 4.79 -9.05 0.05
CA LEU A 61 5.52 -9.60 -1.10
C LEU A 61 6.80 -10.29 -0.63
N ASP A 62 7.28 -11.23 -1.44
CA ASP A 62 8.55 -11.91 -1.18
C ASP A 62 9.74 -10.97 -1.44
N ALA A 63 10.88 -11.29 -0.81
CA ALA A 63 12.11 -10.57 -1.08
C ALA A 63 12.55 -10.73 -2.56
N PRO A 64 13.15 -9.71 -3.18
CA PRO A 64 13.54 -8.42 -2.58
C PRO A 64 12.45 -7.35 -2.56
N ALA A 65 11.26 -7.62 -3.12
CA ALA A 65 10.19 -6.62 -3.25
C ALA A 65 9.49 -6.31 -1.93
N GLY A 66 9.50 -7.26 -0.97
CA GLY A 66 8.84 -7.15 0.31
C GLY A 66 9.52 -7.93 1.42
N ARG A 67 8.75 -8.31 2.44
CA ARG A 67 9.22 -8.97 3.67
C ARG A 67 8.56 -10.32 3.93
N SER A 68 7.70 -10.79 3.05
CA SER A 68 6.85 -11.99 3.20
C SER A 68 5.99 -11.94 4.48
N ASP A 69 5.57 -10.73 4.92
CA ASP A 69 4.81 -10.52 6.15
C ASP A 69 3.42 -9.96 5.85
N PHE A 70 2.45 -10.85 5.64
CA PHE A 70 1.04 -10.50 5.44
C PHE A 70 0.42 -9.81 6.68
N GLY A 71 0.82 -10.22 7.88
CA GLY A 71 0.31 -9.62 9.10
C GLY A 71 0.71 -8.16 9.23
N LEU A 72 1.94 -7.83 8.85
CA LEU A 72 2.43 -6.45 8.82
C LEU A 72 1.70 -5.61 7.77
N ALA A 73 1.48 -6.15 6.57
CA ALA A 73 0.73 -5.46 5.52
C ALA A 73 -0.70 -5.14 5.95
N ILE A 74 -1.39 -6.10 6.59
CA ILE A 74 -2.75 -5.90 7.11
C ILE A 74 -2.77 -4.83 8.21
N ARG A 75 -1.81 -4.85 9.14
CA ARG A 75 -1.69 -3.83 10.20
C ARG A 75 -1.43 -2.44 9.61
N ALA A 76 -0.58 -2.33 8.59
CA ALA A 76 -0.33 -1.07 7.90
C ALA A 76 -1.60 -0.52 7.23
N MET A 77 -2.36 -1.37 6.53
CA MET A 77 -3.66 -0.99 5.97
C MET A 77 -4.66 -0.56 7.05
N ALA A 78 -4.69 -1.25 8.20
CA ALA A 78 -5.57 -0.91 9.31
C ALA A 78 -5.26 0.47 9.89
N GLU A 79 -3.99 0.85 10.05
CA GLU A 79 -3.60 2.20 10.51
C GLU A 79 -4.09 3.29 9.54
N VAL A 80 -3.98 3.08 8.25
CA VAL A 80 -4.46 4.03 7.22
C VAL A 80 -5.99 4.08 7.21
N SER A 81 -6.65 2.92 7.28
CA SER A 81 -8.12 2.81 7.22
C SER A 81 -8.82 3.48 8.40
N GLN A 82 -8.16 3.61 9.57
CA GLN A 82 -8.69 4.37 10.71
C GLN A 82 -8.84 5.87 10.38
N VAL A 83 -8.07 6.38 9.43
CA VAL A 83 -8.12 7.78 9.00
C VAL A 83 -8.95 7.94 7.73
N CYS A 84 -8.71 7.08 6.72
CA CYS A 84 -9.41 7.11 5.44
C CYS A 84 -9.61 5.69 4.91
N GLY A 85 -10.86 5.21 4.97
CA GLY A 85 -11.22 3.88 4.46
C GLY A 85 -11.01 3.74 2.95
N ALA A 86 -11.27 4.80 2.18
CA ALA A 86 -11.03 4.81 0.74
C ALA A 86 -9.54 4.60 0.40
N THR A 87 -8.64 5.28 1.11
CA THR A 87 -7.20 5.10 0.92
C THR A 87 -6.73 3.71 1.37
N GLY A 88 -7.27 3.19 2.48
CA GLY A 88 -7.00 1.82 2.91
C GLY A 88 -7.42 0.79 1.86
N PHE A 89 -8.57 0.99 1.20
CA PHE A 89 -8.99 0.15 0.09
C PHE A 89 -8.07 0.27 -1.13
N MET A 90 -7.60 1.48 -1.46
CA MET A 90 -6.60 1.66 -2.52
C MET A 90 -5.29 0.93 -2.21
N MET A 91 -4.84 0.91 -0.96
CA MET A 91 -3.69 0.10 -0.53
C MET A 91 -3.93 -1.39 -0.74
N TRP A 92 -5.14 -1.87 -0.45
CA TRP A 92 -5.50 -3.27 -0.72
C TRP A 92 -5.44 -3.58 -2.22
N CYS A 93 -5.98 -2.71 -3.08
CA CYS A 93 -5.91 -2.88 -4.53
C CYS A 93 -4.46 -2.94 -5.02
N GLN A 94 -3.60 -2.06 -4.51
CA GLN A 94 -2.16 -2.05 -4.79
C GLN A 94 -1.50 -3.36 -4.34
N ALA A 95 -1.80 -3.82 -3.13
CA ALA A 95 -1.24 -5.06 -2.59
C ALA A 95 -1.62 -6.29 -3.42
N VAL A 96 -2.89 -6.41 -3.82
CA VAL A 96 -3.37 -7.51 -4.67
C VAL A 96 -2.74 -7.46 -6.06
N CYS A 97 -2.57 -6.27 -6.65
CA CYS A 97 -1.86 -6.11 -7.91
C CYS A 97 -0.42 -6.62 -7.81
N GLY A 98 0.29 -6.29 -6.73
CA GLY A 98 1.65 -6.78 -6.45
C GLY A 98 1.72 -8.31 -6.40
N LEU A 99 0.75 -8.97 -5.77
CA LEU A 99 0.67 -10.45 -5.75
C LEU A 99 0.49 -11.03 -7.15
N TYR A 100 -0.33 -10.42 -8.01
CA TYR A 100 -0.46 -10.89 -9.39
C TYR A 100 0.83 -10.73 -10.17
N MET A 101 1.53 -9.60 -9.99
CA MET A 101 2.81 -9.36 -10.64
C MET A 101 3.85 -10.37 -10.17
N GLN A 102 3.94 -10.61 -8.86
CA GLN A 102 4.88 -11.59 -8.29
C GLN A 102 4.59 -13.02 -8.76
N ALA A 103 3.33 -13.42 -8.80
CA ALA A 103 2.90 -14.74 -9.24
C ALA A 103 2.96 -14.93 -10.77
N SER A 104 3.13 -13.84 -11.52
CA SER A 104 3.21 -13.90 -12.98
C SER A 104 4.47 -14.60 -13.44
N GLY A 105 4.34 -15.53 -14.38
CA GLY A 105 5.48 -16.10 -15.10
C GLY A 105 6.12 -15.15 -16.11
N ASN A 106 5.61 -13.92 -16.25
CA ASN A 106 6.13 -12.93 -17.21
C ASN A 106 7.26 -12.11 -16.57
N PRO A 107 8.52 -12.23 -17.05
CA PRO A 107 9.66 -11.49 -16.51
C PRO A 107 9.49 -9.96 -16.58
N ALA A 108 8.69 -9.44 -17.49
CA ALA A 108 8.41 -8.02 -17.57
C ALA A 108 7.57 -7.51 -16.40
N LEU A 109 6.83 -8.37 -15.73
CA LEU A 109 6.00 -8.01 -14.57
C LEU A 109 6.65 -8.30 -13.23
N ASN A 110 7.35 -9.43 -13.10
CA ASN A 110 7.93 -9.86 -11.82
C ASN A 110 9.36 -9.37 -11.55
N GLY A 111 9.91 -8.52 -12.42
CA GLY A 111 11.23 -7.90 -12.29
C GLY A 111 11.15 -6.43 -11.85
N GLU A 112 11.71 -5.54 -12.67
CA GLU A 112 11.75 -4.09 -12.40
C GLU A 112 10.37 -3.49 -12.18
N ALA A 113 9.36 -3.95 -12.93
CA ALA A 113 7.99 -3.45 -12.77
C ALA A 113 7.44 -3.77 -11.37
N LEU A 114 7.71 -4.96 -10.83
CA LEU A 114 7.33 -5.32 -9.45
C LEU A 114 8.05 -4.43 -8.44
N MET A 115 9.33 -4.13 -8.63
CA MET A 115 10.08 -3.27 -7.71
C MET A 115 9.55 -1.83 -7.72
N ALA A 116 9.23 -1.29 -8.90
CA ALA A 116 8.61 0.03 -9.02
C ALA A 116 7.22 0.08 -8.37
N HIS A 117 6.44 -1.00 -8.50
CA HIS A 117 5.14 -1.17 -7.86
C HIS A 117 5.28 -1.28 -6.33
N ALA A 118 6.21 -2.10 -5.84
CA ALA A 118 6.46 -2.32 -4.42
C ALA A 118 6.87 -1.03 -3.69
N SER A 119 7.67 -0.18 -4.34
CA SER A 119 8.11 1.12 -3.81
C SER A 119 7.06 2.24 -3.91
N GLY A 120 5.90 1.99 -4.56
CA GLY A 120 4.90 3.02 -4.83
C GLY A 120 5.26 4.00 -5.96
N ALA A 121 6.37 3.80 -6.66
CA ALA A 121 6.72 4.60 -7.84
C ALA A 121 5.66 4.45 -8.94
N THR A 122 5.09 3.25 -9.07
CA THR A 122 3.90 2.99 -9.87
C THR A 122 2.74 2.55 -8.98
N LEU A 123 1.54 3.01 -9.31
CA LEU A 123 0.33 2.63 -8.60
C LEU A 123 -0.53 1.78 -9.53
N GLY A 124 -1.05 0.69 -9.00
CA GLY A 124 -1.85 -0.27 -9.73
C GLY A 124 -3.14 -0.59 -9.00
N GLY A 125 -3.93 -1.44 -9.61
CA GLY A 125 -5.19 -1.89 -9.04
C GLY A 125 -5.55 -3.28 -9.51
N THR A 126 -6.76 -3.70 -9.24
CA THR A 126 -7.28 -5.01 -9.63
C THR A 126 -8.56 -4.88 -10.44
N ALA A 127 -8.70 -5.68 -11.48
CA ALA A 127 -9.93 -5.85 -12.26
C ALA A 127 -10.67 -7.14 -11.88
N MET A 128 -10.40 -7.70 -10.69
CA MET A 128 -10.90 -9.00 -10.26
C MET A 128 -12.42 -9.09 -10.22
N SER A 129 -13.12 -7.99 -9.96
CA SER A 129 -14.58 -8.00 -9.79
C SER A 129 -15.33 -8.53 -11.04
N ASN A 130 -14.90 -8.16 -12.25
CA ASN A 130 -15.57 -8.60 -13.47
C ASN A 130 -15.39 -10.10 -13.76
N PRO A 131 -14.17 -10.67 -13.73
CA PRO A 131 -14.00 -12.12 -13.83
C PRO A 131 -14.75 -12.88 -12.73
N MET A 132 -14.72 -12.41 -11.49
CA MET A 132 -15.42 -13.07 -10.39
C MET A 132 -16.94 -13.08 -10.58
N LYS A 133 -17.53 -12.01 -11.08
CA LYS A 133 -18.97 -11.99 -11.43
C LYS A 133 -19.28 -13.01 -12.52
N SER A 134 -18.47 -13.06 -13.57
CA SER A 134 -18.64 -14.01 -14.66
C SER A 134 -18.56 -15.47 -14.16
N TYR A 135 -17.55 -15.81 -13.35
CA TYR A 135 -17.43 -17.15 -12.76
C TYR A 135 -18.55 -17.49 -11.80
N ALA A 136 -19.04 -16.53 -11.04
CA ALA A 136 -20.14 -16.72 -10.09
C ALA A 136 -21.54 -16.66 -10.75
N GLN A 137 -21.62 -16.42 -12.07
CA GLN A 137 -22.87 -16.25 -12.82
C GLN A 137 -23.79 -15.17 -12.21
N ILE A 138 -23.18 -14.11 -11.67
CA ILE A 138 -23.88 -12.93 -11.11
C ILE A 138 -24.02 -11.90 -12.24
N GLU A 139 -25.27 -11.59 -12.63
CA GLU A 139 -25.58 -10.54 -13.62
C GLU A 139 -25.56 -9.13 -12.99
#